data_75c98720b4a29c7f3a776ba13a5221c0
#
_entry.id   75c98720b4a29c7f3a776ba13a5221c0
#
_cell.length_a   1.000
_cell.length_b   1.000
_cell.length_c   1.000
_cell.angle_alpha   90.00
_cell.angle_beta   90.00
_cell.angle_gamma   90.00
#
_symmetry.space_group_name_H-M   'P 1'
#
loop_
_entity.id
_entity.type
_entity.pdbx_description
1 polymer ?
#
loop_
_entity_poly.entity_id
_entity_poly.type
_entity_poly.pdbx_seq_one_letter_code
_entity_poly.pdbx_strand_id
1 'polypeptide(L)'
;MNSYELGNLRVVDLTKVLDPKTETRRCGLTRFNTGGPIPDFHTIMDLTSHLGTHVECPYHHNDDWTDVQGLPLTTFMGRAIYVNITHMEPNAKIKGEDLEKACGDRIKEGDIVIIDSPMKIAPF
;
A
#
# COMPACT_ATOMS: atom_id res chain seq x y z
N MET A 1 15.59 -2.44 2.86
CA MET A 1 15.02 -1.67 1.73
C MET A 1 15.92 -1.90 0.54
N ASN A 2 15.42 -2.52 -0.52
CA ASN A 2 16.20 -2.81 -1.71
C ASN A 2 16.12 -1.63 -2.68
N SER A 3 17.21 -1.33 -3.37
CA SER A 3 17.21 -0.32 -4.43
C SER A 3 17.89 -0.87 -5.68
N TYR A 4 17.39 -0.47 -6.83
CA TYR A 4 17.81 -0.94 -8.15
C TYR A 4 17.99 0.24 -9.08
N GLU A 5 18.93 0.13 -10.02
CA GLU A 5 19.08 1.09 -11.09
C GLU A 5 18.32 0.59 -12.33
N LEU A 6 17.51 1.46 -12.92
CA LEU A 6 16.78 1.19 -14.14
C LEU A 6 17.01 2.36 -15.12
N GLY A 7 18.02 2.22 -15.98
CA GLY A 7 18.48 3.31 -16.82
C GLY A 7 19.03 4.46 -15.97
N ASN A 8 18.42 5.64 -16.08
CA ASN A 8 18.74 6.83 -15.28
C ASN A 8 17.86 6.98 -14.01
N LEU A 9 17.04 5.97 -13.69
CA LEU A 9 16.14 5.97 -12.55
C LEU A 9 16.71 5.11 -11.44
N ARG A 10 16.59 5.59 -10.22
CA ARG A 10 16.74 4.78 -9.00
C ARG A 10 15.39 4.32 -8.52
N VAL A 11 15.17 3.00 -8.51
CA VAL A 11 13.96 2.36 -8.00
C VAL A 11 14.21 1.90 -6.57
N VAL A 12 13.34 2.28 -5.65
CA VAL A 12 13.40 1.86 -4.25
C VAL A 12 12.18 1.00 -3.94
N ASP A 13 12.44 -0.24 -3.51
CA ASP A 13 11.39 -1.17 -3.11
C ASP A 13 10.95 -0.86 -1.66
N LEU A 14 9.72 -0.41 -1.52
CA LEU A 14 9.08 -0.09 -0.24
C LEU A 14 8.12 -1.19 0.24
N THR A 15 8.11 -2.34 -0.43
CA THR A 15 7.21 -3.43 -0.11
C THR A 15 7.51 -4.01 1.28
N LYS A 16 6.48 -4.09 2.12
CA LYS A 16 6.56 -4.76 3.42
C LYS A 16 6.66 -6.27 3.21
N VAL A 17 7.61 -6.91 3.87
CA VAL A 17 7.67 -8.38 3.93
C VAL A 17 6.50 -8.89 4.79
N LEU A 18 5.77 -9.87 4.28
CA LEU A 18 4.72 -10.56 5.02
C LEU A 18 5.27 -11.85 5.61
N ASP A 19 5.15 -11.99 6.92
CA ASP A 19 5.46 -13.23 7.64
C ASP A 19 4.23 -13.69 8.43
N PRO A 20 3.60 -14.83 8.05
CA PRO A 20 2.44 -15.36 8.74
C PRO A 20 2.61 -15.54 10.26
N LYS A 21 3.85 -15.66 10.73
CA LYS A 21 4.14 -15.85 12.16
C LYS A 21 4.10 -14.54 12.96
N THR A 22 4.28 -13.43 12.29
CA THR A 22 4.37 -12.09 12.94
C THR A 22 3.22 -11.17 12.58
N GLU A 23 2.44 -11.51 11.53
CA GLU A 23 1.29 -10.69 11.15
C GLU A 23 0.15 -10.85 12.15
N THR A 24 -0.43 -9.72 12.52
CA THR A 24 -1.57 -9.67 13.47
C THR A 24 -2.92 -9.86 12.78
N ARG A 25 -2.96 -9.68 11.46
CA ARG A 25 -4.13 -9.91 10.62
C ARG A 25 -4.05 -11.29 9.97
N ARG A 26 -5.18 -11.78 9.46
CA ARG A 26 -5.28 -13.07 8.78
C ARG A 26 -4.27 -13.16 7.63
N CYS A 27 -3.28 -14.05 7.78
CA CYS A 27 -2.19 -14.27 6.85
C CYS A 27 -1.79 -15.75 6.90
N GLY A 28 -2.50 -16.60 6.17
CA GLY A 28 -2.23 -18.03 6.05
C GLY A 28 -1.58 -18.37 4.71
N LEU A 29 -0.46 -19.06 4.73
CA LEU A 29 0.24 -19.56 3.55
C LEU A 29 0.44 -21.06 3.70
N THR A 30 -0.15 -21.86 2.81
CA THR A 30 0.01 -23.32 2.80
C THR A 30 0.63 -23.75 1.48
N ARG A 31 1.86 -24.21 1.52
CA ARG A 31 2.56 -24.74 0.35
C ARG A 31 2.36 -26.25 0.24
N PHE A 32 2.06 -26.74 -0.94
CA PHE A 32 1.88 -28.16 -1.21
C PHE A 32 2.44 -28.54 -2.59
N ASN A 33 2.79 -29.84 -2.74
CA ASN A 33 3.20 -30.41 -4.02
C ASN A 33 1.97 -30.90 -4.77
N THR A 34 1.88 -30.65 -6.07
CA THR A 34 0.77 -31.07 -6.93
C THR A 34 0.78 -32.58 -7.26
N GLY A 35 1.87 -33.32 -6.92
CA GLY A 35 1.96 -34.77 -7.10
C GLY A 35 2.33 -35.23 -8.50
N GLY A 36 2.74 -34.34 -9.39
CA GLY A 36 3.21 -34.68 -10.74
C GLY A 36 4.62 -35.32 -10.76
N PRO A 37 5.05 -35.87 -11.92
CA PRO A 37 6.36 -36.47 -12.09
C PRO A 37 7.52 -35.46 -12.01
N ILE A 38 7.22 -34.19 -12.24
CA ILE A 38 8.14 -33.07 -12.02
C ILE A 38 7.61 -32.32 -10.79
N PRO A 39 8.47 -32.08 -9.76
CA PRO A 39 8.05 -31.35 -8.57
C PRO A 39 7.51 -29.98 -8.95
N ASP A 40 6.25 -29.75 -8.68
CA ASP A 40 5.54 -28.49 -8.84
C ASP A 40 4.87 -28.11 -7.52
N PHE A 41 5.14 -26.89 -7.04
CA PHE A 41 4.66 -26.44 -5.73
C PHE A 41 3.73 -25.27 -5.89
N HIS A 42 2.52 -25.42 -5.36
CA HIS A 42 1.55 -24.35 -5.24
C HIS A 42 1.47 -23.81 -3.82
N THR A 43 0.98 -22.60 -3.68
CA THR A 43 0.71 -21.98 -2.39
C THR A 43 -0.73 -21.52 -2.34
N ILE A 44 -1.49 -22.04 -1.39
CA ILE A 44 -2.79 -21.48 -1.03
C ILE A 44 -2.53 -20.25 -0.16
N MET A 45 -3.15 -19.13 -0.51
CA MET A 45 -3.10 -17.89 0.24
C MET A 45 -4.46 -17.61 0.85
N ASP A 46 -4.50 -17.50 2.18
CA ASP A 46 -5.67 -17.14 2.96
C ASP A 46 -5.38 -15.82 3.67
N LEU A 47 -5.71 -14.71 3.00
CA LEU A 47 -5.30 -13.36 3.38
C LEU A 47 -6.52 -12.44 3.50
N THR A 48 -6.43 -11.47 4.42
CA THR A 48 -7.29 -10.28 4.34
C THR A 48 -6.73 -9.30 3.29
N SER A 49 -7.61 -8.52 2.65
CA SER A 49 -7.20 -7.49 1.68
C SER A 49 -6.33 -6.39 2.30
N HIS A 50 -6.52 -6.09 3.60
CA HIS A 50 -5.75 -5.09 4.33
C HIS A 50 -4.49 -5.66 4.96
N LEU A 51 -3.59 -6.18 4.15
CA LEU A 51 -2.36 -6.80 4.62
C LEU A 51 -1.14 -6.28 3.87
N GLY A 52 -0.13 -5.82 4.60
CA GLY A 52 1.13 -5.36 4.04
C GLY A 52 1.00 -4.15 3.12
N THR A 53 1.82 -4.14 2.07
CA THR A 53 1.78 -3.12 1.02
C THR A 53 0.75 -3.53 -0.02
N HIS A 54 -0.34 -2.78 -0.13
CA HIS A 54 -1.46 -3.13 -1.00
C HIS A 54 -2.12 -1.89 -1.60
N VAL A 55 -2.94 -2.12 -2.61
CA VAL A 55 -3.82 -1.10 -3.20
C VAL A 55 -5.20 -1.24 -2.60
N GLU A 56 -5.80 -0.12 -2.26
CA GLU A 56 -7.19 -0.02 -1.81
C GLU A 56 -7.96 0.91 -2.74
N CYS A 57 -9.17 0.53 -3.09
CA CYS A 57 -10.03 1.25 -4.01
C CYS A 57 -11.29 1.75 -3.31
N PRO A 58 -12.02 2.72 -3.89
CA PRO A 58 -13.29 3.21 -3.33
C PRO A 58 -14.31 2.11 -3.03
N TYR A 59 -14.32 1.02 -3.79
CA TYR A 59 -15.13 -0.19 -3.57
C TYR A 59 -15.05 -0.73 -2.13
N HIS A 60 -13.92 -0.53 -1.43
CA HIS A 60 -13.77 -0.92 -0.04
C HIS A 60 -14.82 -0.29 0.90
N HIS A 61 -15.31 0.89 0.58
CA HIS A 61 -16.29 1.61 1.40
C HIS A 61 -17.73 1.48 0.90
N ASN A 62 -17.92 1.16 -0.37
CA ASN A 62 -19.24 1.02 -0.98
C ASN A 62 -19.16 0.12 -2.21
N ASP A 63 -20.01 -0.91 -2.25
CA ASP A 63 -20.07 -1.92 -3.32
C ASP A 63 -20.42 -1.33 -4.70
N ASP A 64 -21.04 -0.15 -4.75
CA ASP A 64 -21.37 0.56 -5.98
C ASP A 64 -20.19 1.40 -6.53
N TRP A 65 -19.11 1.51 -5.79
CA TRP A 65 -17.97 2.33 -6.19
C TRP A 65 -16.93 1.53 -6.97
N THR A 66 -15.99 2.25 -7.59
CA THR A 66 -14.99 1.68 -8.48
C THR A 66 -14.05 0.72 -7.73
N ASP A 67 -13.92 -0.50 -8.25
CA ASP A 67 -12.92 -1.48 -7.81
C ASP A 67 -11.55 -1.26 -8.51
N VAL A 68 -10.58 -2.15 -8.23
CA VAL A 68 -9.24 -2.05 -8.82
C VAL A 68 -9.23 -2.27 -10.33
N GLN A 69 -10.17 -3.06 -10.86
CA GLN A 69 -10.29 -3.32 -12.30
C GLN A 69 -10.74 -2.08 -13.06
N GLY A 70 -11.57 -1.25 -12.42
CA GLY A 70 -12.07 0.00 -13.01
C GLY A 70 -11.06 1.16 -12.98
N LEU A 71 -9.89 0.99 -12.35
CA LEU A 71 -8.87 2.02 -12.27
C LEU A 71 -7.75 1.80 -13.30
N PRO A 72 -7.43 2.79 -14.15
CA PRO A 72 -6.30 2.67 -15.07
C PRO A 72 -4.96 2.63 -14.31
N LEU A 73 -3.97 1.90 -14.83
CA LEU A 73 -2.64 1.82 -14.20
C LEU A 73 -1.98 3.18 -13.99
N THR A 74 -2.29 4.16 -14.82
CA THR A 74 -1.81 5.54 -14.69
C THR A 74 -2.25 6.22 -13.40
N THR A 75 -3.29 5.73 -12.73
CA THR A 75 -3.68 6.19 -11.39
C THR A 75 -2.60 5.94 -10.34
N PHE A 76 -1.78 4.91 -10.55
CA PHE A 76 -0.73 4.49 -9.61
C PHE A 76 0.68 4.92 -10.02
N MET A 77 0.79 5.73 -11.06
CA MET A 77 2.07 6.15 -11.64
C MET A 77 2.06 7.66 -11.89
N GLY A 78 3.09 8.35 -11.43
CA GLY A 78 3.17 9.79 -11.68
C GLY A 78 4.16 10.50 -10.75
N ARG A 79 4.14 11.81 -10.81
CA ARG A 79 4.87 12.64 -9.87
C ARG A 79 4.26 12.49 -8.48
N ALA A 80 5.10 12.36 -7.46
CA ALA A 80 4.63 12.26 -6.09
C ALA A 80 5.08 13.46 -5.25
N ILE A 81 4.21 13.87 -4.32
CA ILE A 81 4.49 14.88 -3.30
C ILE A 81 4.49 14.19 -1.93
N TYR A 82 5.60 14.30 -1.23
CA TYR A 82 5.73 13.86 0.16
C TYR A 82 5.18 14.94 1.10
N VAL A 83 4.24 14.53 1.94
CA VAL A 83 3.54 15.38 2.91
C VAL A 83 3.82 14.85 4.31
N ASN A 84 4.62 15.58 5.08
CA ASN A 84 4.94 15.23 6.45
C ASN A 84 3.94 15.88 7.42
N ILE A 85 3.14 15.04 8.09
CA ILE A 85 2.21 15.43 9.14
C ILE A 85 2.48 14.64 10.45
N THR A 86 3.71 14.18 10.64
CA THR A 86 4.10 13.40 11.82
C THR A 86 3.99 14.16 13.14
N HIS A 87 3.82 15.47 13.09
CA HIS A 87 3.58 16.33 14.25
C HIS A 87 2.13 16.30 14.77
N MET A 88 1.21 15.70 14.02
CA MET A 88 -0.18 15.56 14.46
C MET A 88 -0.31 14.47 15.53
N GLU A 89 -1.36 14.57 16.35
CA GLU A 89 -1.67 13.53 17.32
C GLU A 89 -2.04 12.21 16.61
N PRO A 90 -1.62 11.06 17.15
CA PRO A 90 -2.02 9.74 16.62
C PRO A 90 -3.55 9.62 16.53
N ASN A 91 -4.04 9.13 15.38
CA ASN A 91 -5.46 8.97 15.08
C ASN A 91 -6.26 10.30 14.94
N ALA A 92 -5.60 11.43 14.87
CA ALA A 92 -6.26 12.69 14.53
C ALA A 92 -6.86 12.62 13.11
N LYS A 93 -8.01 13.26 12.92
CA LYS A 93 -8.58 13.43 11.59
C LYS A 93 -7.70 14.39 10.78
N ILE A 94 -7.18 13.91 9.64
CA ILE A 94 -6.48 14.73 8.67
C ILE A 94 -7.53 15.53 7.87
N LYS A 95 -7.43 16.84 7.89
CA LYS A 95 -8.29 17.75 7.12
C LYS A 95 -7.54 18.29 5.90
N GLY A 96 -8.27 18.82 4.93
CA GLY A 96 -7.68 19.51 3.78
C GLY A 96 -6.71 20.62 4.19
N GLU A 97 -7.07 21.38 5.22
CA GLU A 97 -6.23 22.47 5.77
C GLU A 97 -4.85 21.96 6.29
N ASP A 98 -4.81 20.75 6.83
CA ASP A 98 -3.55 20.16 7.33
C ASP A 98 -2.61 19.80 6.16
N LEU A 99 -3.21 19.31 5.08
CA LEU A 99 -2.48 19.02 3.84
C LEU A 99 -2.01 20.32 3.16
N GLU A 100 -2.87 21.31 3.05
CA GLU A 100 -2.54 22.64 2.49
C GLU A 100 -1.37 23.28 3.25
N LYS A 101 -1.39 23.26 4.57
CA LYS A 101 -0.27 23.76 5.40
C LYS A 101 1.02 23.00 5.18
N ALA A 102 0.94 21.68 4.99
CA ALA A 102 2.13 20.82 4.85
C ALA A 102 2.75 20.86 3.45
N CYS A 103 1.95 21.11 2.40
CA CYS A 103 2.42 21.08 1.01
C CYS A 103 2.39 22.43 0.30
N GLY A 104 1.51 23.36 0.68
CA GLY A 104 1.34 24.63 -0.03
C GLY A 104 1.05 24.44 -1.51
N ASP A 105 1.64 25.26 -2.34
CA ASP A 105 1.46 25.26 -3.82
C ASP A 105 2.18 24.11 -4.55
N ARG A 106 2.76 23.14 -3.81
CA ARG A 106 3.54 22.05 -4.43
C ARG A 106 2.69 20.98 -5.08
N ILE A 107 1.46 20.78 -4.61
CA ILE A 107 0.51 19.81 -5.18
C ILE A 107 -0.06 20.36 -6.49
N LYS A 108 -0.13 19.50 -7.50
CA LYS A 108 -0.76 19.76 -8.79
C LYS A 108 -1.76 18.65 -9.08
N GLU A 109 -2.70 18.93 -9.97
CA GLU A 109 -3.64 17.93 -10.46
C GLU A 109 -2.87 16.73 -11.07
N GLY A 110 -3.28 15.52 -10.70
CA GLY A 110 -2.65 14.27 -11.12
C GLY A 110 -1.45 13.82 -10.27
N ASP A 111 -1.05 14.58 -9.25
CA ASP A 111 0.01 14.15 -8.34
C ASP A 111 -0.45 13.02 -7.41
N ILE A 112 0.49 12.14 -7.08
CA ILE A 112 0.33 11.15 -6.01
C ILE A 112 0.75 11.81 -4.69
N VAL A 113 -0.13 11.77 -3.70
CA VAL A 113 0.16 12.34 -2.37
C VAL A 113 0.63 11.23 -1.43
N ILE A 114 1.89 11.30 -1.01
CA ILE A 114 2.48 10.38 -0.03
C ILE A 114 2.41 11.04 1.33
N ILE A 115 1.53 10.55 2.18
CA ILE A 115 1.29 11.10 3.52
C ILE A 115 2.10 10.31 4.54
N ASP A 116 2.98 11.00 5.27
CA ASP A 116 3.68 10.46 6.44
C ASP A 116 3.00 10.99 7.71
N SER A 117 2.35 10.09 8.43
CA SER A 117 1.56 10.41 9.62
C SER A 117 2.03 9.61 10.85
N PRO A 118 1.77 10.08 12.08
CA PRO A 118 2.14 9.39 13.31
C PRO A 118 1.22 8.20 13.60
N MET A 119 0.74 7.49 12.60
CA MET A 119 -0.21 6.42 12.78
C MET A 119 0.40 5.31 13.65
N LYS A 120 -0.12 5.15 14.85
CA LYS A 120 0.09 3.93 15.64
C LYS A 120 -0.96 2.92 15.20
N ILE A 121 -0.51 1.83 14.60
CA ILE A 121 -1.38 0.69 14.33
C ILE A 121 -1.84 0.19 15.69
N ALA A 122 -3.12 0.39 16.02
CA ALA A 122 -3.71 -0.24 17.18
C ALA A 122 -3.65 -1.76 16.97
N PRO A 123 -3.26 -2.55 17.95
CA PRO A 123 -3.43 -4.00 17.89
C PRO A 123 -4.94 -4.28 17.76
N PHE A 124 -5.29 -5.04 16.72
CA PHE A 124 -6.65 -5.53 16.51
C PHE A 124 -6.87 -6.80 17.33
#